data_b6eda0cb761387217b6843278a4a1df4
#
_entry.id   b6eda0cb761387217b6843278a4a1df4
#
_cell.length_a   1.000
_cell.length_b   1.000
_cell.length_c   1.000
_cell.angle_alpha   90.00
_cell.angle_beta   90.00
_cell.angle_gamma   90.00
#
_symmetry.space_group_name_H-M   'P 1'
#
loop_
_entity.id
_entity.type
_entity.pdbx_description
1 polymer ?
#
loop_
_entity_poly.entity_id
_entity_poly.type
_entity_poly.pdbx_seq_one_letter_code
_entity_poly.pdbx_strand_id
1 'polypeptide(L)'
;AARITKKLNKVDGVKATVNYATAKAHVLAPPQVSQDDLIDVVTRTGYQARPSSTSEPVVDRQTQLRHRLIGAVVLGLPVIVLSMTPALQFPAWQWVCLALTLPVVFWCGFGFHRAAWVNLKHGATTMDTLVSMGSLASLGWSLWALVWGDAGRVGMRHHMTWRLSSSQTHAAGALYLEAAVGVIMFILAGR
;
A
#
# COMPACT_ATOMS: atom_id res chain seq x y z
N ALA A 1 -25.96 -9.74 11.19
CA ALA A 1 -26.57 -8.51 11.69
C ALA A 1 -27.92 -8.79 12.38
N ALA A 2 -28.95 -9.31 11.70
CA ALA A 2 -30.29 -9.47 12.27
C ALA A 2 -30.34 -10.31 13.57
N ARG A 3 -29.55 -11.40 13.64
CA ARG A 3 -29.49 -12.27 14.83
C ARG A 3 -28.87 -11.55 16.05
N ILE A 4 -27.82 -10.74 15.83
CA ILE A 4 -27.17 -9.94 16.88
C ILE A 4 -28.12 -8.84 17.35
N THR A 5 -28.71 -8.08 16.42
CA THR A 5 -29.69 -7.03 16.72
C THR A 5 -30.84 -7.56 17.57
N LYS A 6 -31.41 -8.73 17.20
CA LYS A 6 -32.51 -9.36 17.93
C LYS A 6 -32.10 -9.80 19.34
N LYS A 7 -30.85 -10.25 19.52
CA LYS A 7 -30.37 -10.69 20.88
C LYS A 7 -30.02 -9.51 21.76
N LEU A 8 -29.40 -8.46 21.24
CA LEU A 8 -29.12 -7.24 21.98
C LEU A 8 -30.39 -6.52 22.40
N ASN A 9 -31.41 -6.45 21.53
CA ASN A 9 -32.70 -5.83 21.86
C ASN A 9 -33.57 -6.66 22.79
N LYS A 10 -33.15 -7.87 23.21
CA LYS A 10 -33.79 -8.65 24.26
C LYS A 10 -33.32 -8.28 25.66
N VAL A 11 -32.26 -7.53 25.79
CA VAL A 11 -31.78 -7.00 27.08
C VAL A 11 -32.64 -5.79 27.44
N ASP A 12 -33.17 -5.77 28.63
CA ASP A 12 -34.08 -4.73 29.07
C ASP A 12 -33.48 -3.32 28.96
N GLY A 13 -34.20 -2.45 28.27
CA GLY A 13 -33.81 -1.07 28.07
C GLY A 13 -32.73 -0.86 26.98
N VAL A 14 -32.24 -1.91 26.29
CA VAL A 14 -31.24 -1.81 25.25
C VAL A 14 -31.87 -1.66 23.87
N LYS A 15 -31.45 -0.63 23.14
CA LYS A 15 -31.76 -0.46 21.71
C LYS A 15 -30.47 -0.59 20.91
N ALA A 16 -30.36 -1.62 20.08
CA ALA A 16 -29.19 -1.88 19.25
C ALA A 16 -29.53 -1.86 17.77
N THR A 17 -28.68 -1.24 16.98
CA THR A 17 -28.70 -1.27 15.52
C THR A 17 -27.34 -1.74 15.02
N VAL A 18 -27.31 -2.78 14.19
CA VAL A 18 -26.07 -3.34 13.65
C VAL A 18 -25.96 -3.01 12.17
N ASN A 19 -24.91 -2.28 11.82
CA ASN A 19 -24.55 -2.02 10.44
C ASN A 19 -23.56 -3.12 9.97
N TYR A 20 -24.02 -3.93 9.03
CA TYR A 20 -23.23 -5.04 8.49
C TYR A 20 -22.03 -4.58 7.64
N ALA A 21 -22.19 -3.50 6.88
CA ALA A 21 -21.15 -3.01 5.98
C ALA A 21 -19.93 -2.45 6.74
N THR A 22 -20.16 -1.84 7.90
CA THR A 22 -19.11 -1.28 8.77
C THR A 22 -18.70 -2.22 9.89
N ALA A 23 -19.38 -3.36 10.05
CA ALA A 23 -19.24 -4.28 11.17
C ALA A 23 -19.34 -3.60 12.56
N LYS A 24 -20.12 -2.50 12.66
CA LYS A 24 -20.31 -1.73 13.88
C LYS A 24 -21.74 -1.88 14.40
N ALA A 25 -21.87 -2.02 15.71
CA ALA A 25 -23.13 -2.00 16.44
C ALA A 25 -23.23 -0.68 17.23
N HIS A 26 -24.30 0.09 16.98
CA HIS A 26 -24.69 1.20 17.83
C HIS A 26 -25.67 0.68 18.86
N VAL A 27 -25.30 0.82 20.13
CA VAL A 27 -26.10 0.33 21.25
C VAL A 27 -26.37 1.49 22.20
N LEU A 28 -27.67 1.75 22.43
CA LEU A 28 -28.13 2.64 23.46
C LEU A 28 -28.58 1.75 24.64
N ALA A 29 -27.85 1.81 25.74
CA ALA A 29 -28.11 1.05 26.92
C ALA A 29 -28.27 1.99 28.14
N PRO A 30 -29.10 1.66 29.12
CA PRO A 30 -29.18 2.39 30.39
C PRO A 30 -27.86 2.23 31.18
N PRO A 31 -27.54 3.15 32.10
CA PRO A 31 -26.26 3.16 32.82
C PRO A 31 -26.01 1.92 33.70
N GLN A 32 -27.02 1.11 33.93
CA GLN A 32 -26.90 -0.13 34.72
C GLN A 32 -26.35 -1.32 33.88
N VAL A 33 -26.38 -1.24 32.55
CA VAL A 33 -25.89 -2.31 31.67
C VAL A 33 -24.44 -2.02 31.31
N SER A 34 -23.55 -2.90 31.77
CA SER A 34 -22.12 -2.79 31.48
C SER A 34 -21.81 -3.08 29.98
N GLN A 35 -20.75 -2.47 29.49
CA GLN A 35 -20.25 -2.76 28.12
C GLN A 35 -19.83 -4.22 28.00
N ASP A 36 -19.28 -4.81 29.04
CA ASP A 36 -18.85 -6.21 29.07
C ASP A 36 -20.03 -7.17 28.98
N ASP A 37 -21.18 -6.85 29.61
CA ASP A 37 -22.40 -7.64 29.49
C ASP A 37 -22.91 -7.70 28.07
N LEU A 38 -22.81 -6.58 27.33
CA LEU A 38 -23.20 -6.50 25.92
C LEU A 38 -22.28 -7.32 25.03
N ILE A 39 -20.97 -7.31 25.32
CA ILE A 39 -19.97 -8.11 24.61
C ILE A 39 -20.23 -9.59 24.84
N ASP A 40 -20.55 -9.99 26.06
CA ASP A 40 -20.89 -11.37 26.42
C ASP A 40 -22.14 -11.86 25.68
N VAL A 41 -23.17 -11.03 25.57
CA VAL A 41 -24.38 -11.36 24.80
C VAL A 41 -24.03 -11.62 23.34
N VAL A 42 -23.14 -10.82 22.73
CA VAL A 42 -22.71 -11.01 21.35
C VAL A 42 -21.85 -12.27 21.21
N THR A 43 -20.93 -12.51 22.15
CA THR A 43 -20.02 -13.67 22.13
C THR A 43 -20.80 -14.98 22.24
N ARG A 44 -21.85 -15.03 23.09
CA ARG A 44 -22.78 -16.20 23.19
C ARG A 44 -23.58 -16.48 21.90
N THR A 45 -23.60 -15.53 20.96
CA THR A 45 -24.19 -15.75 19.62
C THR A 45 -23.19 -16.27 18.59
N GLY A 46 -21.94 -16.54 18.99
CA GLY A 46 -20.87 -17.04 18.12
C GLY A 46 -20.12 -15.96 17.34
N TYR A 47 -20.28 -14.69 17.73
CA TYR A 47 -19.55 -13.56 17.11
C TYR A 47 -18.59 -12.95 18.13
N GLN A 48 -17.42 -12.49 17.63
CA GLN A 48 -16.50 -11.71 18.45
C GLN A 48 -16.92 -10.24 18.44
N ALA A 49 -17.12 -9.65 19.61
CA ALA A 49 -17.30 -8.21 19.78
C ALA A 49 -16.11 -7.64 20.56
N ARG A 50 -15.72 -6.44 20.19
CA ARG A 50 -14.73 -5.64 20.93
C ARG A 50 -15.33 -4.28 21.20
N PRO A 51 -15.02 -3.65 22.34
CA PRO A 51 -15.43 -2.28 22.58
C PRO A 51 -14.90 -1.45 21.39
N SER A 52 -15.77 -0.68 20.78
CA SER A 52 -15.32 0.40 19.92
C SER A 52 -14.78 1.44 20.89
N SER A 53 -13.51 1.30 21.29
CA SER A 53 -12.83 2.39 21.98
C SER A 53 -13.02 3.62 21.11
N THR A 54 -13.65 4.60 21.67
CA THR A 54 -13.99 5.90 21.13
C THR A 54 -12.88 6.33 20.20
N SER A 55 -13.22 6.43 18.91
CA SER A 55 -12.37 7.04 17.88
C SER A 55 -10.91 6.53 17.81
N GLU A 56 -10.68 5.36 17.21
CA GLU A 56 -9.62 5.42 16.22
C GLU A 56 -10.19 6.32 15.09
N PRO A 57 -9.66 7.51 14.91
CA PRO A 57 -10.24 8.42 13.94
C PRO A 57 -10.05 7.80 12.56
N VAL A 58 -11.16 7.57 11.86
CA VAL A 58 -11.19 7.29 10.41
C VAL A 58 -10.36 8.35 9.66
N VAL A 59 -10.27 9.53 10.23
CA VAL A 59 -9.39 10.65 9.84
C VAL A 59 -7.91 10.26 9.78
N ASP A 60 -7.42 9.40 10.68
CA ASP A 60 -5.99 9.11 10.77
C ASP A 60 -5.52 8.22 9.61
N ARG A 61 -6.31 7.25 9.20
CA ARG A 61 -5.97 6.36 8.08
C ARG A 61 -5.96 7.08 6.74
N GLN A 62 -6.93 7.97 6.51
CA GLN A 62 -7.03 8.75 5.29
C GLN A 62 -5.91 9.80 5.23
N THR A 63 -5.59 10.42 6.34
CA THR A 63 -4.49 11.38 6.45
C THR A 63 -3.14 10.71 6.18
N GLN A 64 -2.91 9.51 6.73
CA GLN A 64 -1.69 8.74 6.46
C GLN A 64 -1.56 8.34 4.98
N LEU A 65 -2.65 7.91 4.35
CA LEU A 65 -2.64 7.59 2.91
C LEU A 65 -2.34 8.83 2.07
N ARG A 66 -2.93 9.98 2.41
CA ARG A 66 -2.66 11.25 1.74
C ARG A 66 -1.21 11.67 1.86
N HIS A 67 -0.59 11.58 3.04
CA HIS A 67 0.83 11.90 3.22
C HIS A 67 1.74 10.95 2.42
N ARG A 68 1.42 9.67 2.39
CA ARG A 68 2.16 8.70 1.57
C ARG A 68 2.01 8.95 0.09
N LEU A 69 0.82 9.31 -0.37
CA LEU A 69 0.57 9.68 -1.77
C LEU A 69 1.35 10.95 -2.14
N ILE A 70 1.28 12.00 -1.32
CA ILE A 70 2.06 13.22 -1.55
C ILE A 70 3.55 12.91 -1.59
N GLY A 71 4.07 12.12 -0.65
CA GLY A 71 5.47 11.69 -0.64
C GLY A 71 5.84 10.89 -1.90
N ALA A 72 4.97 9.97 -2.33
CA ALA A 72 5.19 9.19 -3.54
C ALA A 72 5.20 10.06 -4.80
N VAL A 73 4.33 11.07 -4.89
CA VAL A 73 4.28 12.01 -6.02
C VAL A 73 5.50 12.93 -6.00
N VAL A 74 5.82 13.55 -4.87
CA VAL A 74 6.94 14.49 -4.74
C VAL A 74 8.28 13.84 -5.05
N LEU A 75 8.49 12.61 -4.58
CA LEU A 75 9.73 11.87 -4.82
C LEU A 75 9.73 11.10 -6.13
N GLY A 76 8.57 10.60 -6.55
CA GLY A 76 8.43 9.74 -7.71
C GLY A 76 8.34 10.51 -9.03
N LEU A 77 7.68 11.67 -9.05
CA LEU A 77 7.57 12.47 -10.25
C LEU A 77 8.94 12.87 -10.83
N PRO A 78 9.92 13.35 -10.02
CA PRO A 78 11.28 13.60 -10.53
C PRO A 78 11.95 12.37 -11.12
N VAL A 79 11.76 11.18 -10.54
CA VAL A 79 12.32 9.93 -11.07
C VAL A 79 11.76 9.65 -12.47
N ILE A 80 10.44 9.76 -12.65
CA ILE A 80 9.78 9.53 -13.93
C ILE A 80 10.24 10.56 -14.96
N VAL A 81 10.30 11.85 -14.59
CA VAL A 81 10.71 12.94 -15.49
C VAL A 81 12.17 12.77 -15.93
N LEU A 82 13.09 12.47 -15.00
CA LEU A 82 14.50 12.24 -15.32
C LEU A 82 14.69 11.00 -16.20
N SER A 83 13.95 9.92 -15.93
CA SER A 83 14.01 8.70 -16.73
C SER A 83 13.51 8.91 -18.15
N MET A 84 12.44 9.70 -18.34
CA MET A 84 11.82 9.92 -19.64
C MET A 84 12.47 11.05 -20.46
N THR A 85 13.22 11.96 -19.83
CA THR A 85 13.77 13.14 -20.52
C THR A 85 15.29 13.06 -20.61
N PRO A 86 15.85 12.64 -21.77
CA PRO A 86 17.31 12.50 -21.94
C PRO A 86 18.08 13.82 -21.77
N ALA A 87 17.43 14.96 -22.01
CA ALA A 87 18.03 16.29 -21.87
C ALA A 87 18.34 16.66 -20.41
N LEU A 88 17.62 16.07 -19.45
CA LEU A 88 17.81 16.31 -18.00
C LEU A 88 18.75 15.29 -17.35
N GLN A 89 19.25 14.33 -18.11
CA GLN A 89 20.15 13.29 -17.61
C GLN A 89 21.58 13.86 -17.46
N PHE A 90 21.96 14.16 -16.22
CA PHE A 90 23.31 14.59 -15.83
C PHE A 90 24.19 13.39 -15.45
N PRO A 91 25.51 13.54 -15.36
CA PRO A 91 26.36 12.46 -14.88
C PRO A 91 25.91 11.94 -13.51
N ALA A 92 25.74 10.60 -13.37
CA ALA A 92 25.25 9.92 -12.16
C ALA A 92 23.75 10.14 -11.80
N TRP A 93 22.90 10.58 -12.74
CA TRP A 93 21.45 10.73 -12.54
C TRP A 93 20.79 9.41 -12.05
N GLN A 94 21.33 8.27 -12.45
CA GLN A 94 20.82 6.94 -12.08
C GLN A 94 20.87 6.71 -10.56
N TRP A 95 21.94 7.15 -9.91
CA TRP A 95 22.11 7.06 -8.46
C TRP A 95 21.14 7.97 -7.70
N VAL A 96 20.86 9.14 -8.26
CA VAL A 96 19.85 10.06 -7.71
C VAL A 96 18.45 9.44 -7.83
N CYS A 97 18.12 8.86 -8.99
CA CYS A 97 16.87 8.15 -9.19
C CYS A 97 16.72 6.98 -8.20
N LEU A 98 17.78 6.19 -7.98
CA LEU A 98 17.78 5.12 -7.00
C LEU A 98 17.52 5.66 -5.59
N ALA A 99 18.23 6.70 -5.17
CA ALA A 99 18.08 7.32 -3.85
C ALA A 99 16.65 7.84 -3.61
N LEU A 100 15.99 8.38 -4.64
CA LEU A 100 14.61 8.84 -4.59
C LEU A 100 13.60 7.67 -4.61
N THR A 101 13.92 6.60 -5.33
CA THR A 101 13.05 5.41 -5.45
C THR A 101 12.98 4.61 -4.14
N LEU A 102 14.10 4.50 -3.41
CA LEU A 102 14.15 3.75 -2.15
C LEU A 102 13.06 4.18 -1.14
N PRO A 103 12.92 5.47 -0.77
CA PRO A 103 11.87 5.88 0.15
C PRO A 103 10.46 5.67 -0.44
N VAL A 104 10.27 5.80 -1.74
CA VAL A 104 8.96 5.53 -2.36
C VAL A 104 8.61 4.06 -2.22
N VAL A 105 9.52 3.14 -2.53
CA VAL A 105 9.26 1.70 -2.45
C VAL A 105 9.09 1.26 -1.00
N PHE A 106 9.99 1.63 -0.09
CA PHE A 106 9.97 1.10 1.27
C PHE A 106 9.04 1.85 2.21
N TRP A 107 8.95 3.17 2.14
CA TRP A 107 8.09 3.94 3.04
C TRP A 107 6.68 4.13 2.51
N CYS A 108 6.52 4.63 1.28
CA CYS A 108 5.19 4.79 0.69
C CYS A 108 4.56 3.42 0.39
N GLY A 109 5.35 2.45 -0.11
CA GLY A 109 4.95 1.08 -0.42
C GLY A 109 4.80 0.15 0.77
N PHE A 110 5.19 0.55 1.99
CA PHE A 110 5.22 -0.31 3.17
C PHE A 110 3.90 -1.04 3.44
N GLY A 111 2.78 -0.36 3.23
CA GLY A 111 1.45 -0.94 3.42
C GLY A 111 1.20 -2.16 2.51
N PHE A 112 1.66 -2.09 1.27
CA PHE A 112 1.54 -3.17 0.29
C PHE A 112 2.46 -4.35 0.64
N HIS A 113 3.71 -4.07 1.02
CA HIS A 113 4.67 -5.10 1.40
C HIS A 113 4.22 -5.86 2.65
N ARG A 114 3.69 -5.14 3.66
CA ARG A 114 3.14 -5.75 4.87
C ARG A 114 1.91 -6.60 4.55
N ALA A 115 0.97 -6.09 3.76
CA ALA A 115 -0.22 -6.83 3.37
C ALA A 115 0.12 -8.07 2.55
N ALA A 116 1.04 -7.94 1.58
CA ALA A 116 1.55 -9.05 0.79
C ALA A 116 2.17 -10.14 1.68
N TRP A 117 3.00 -9.77 2.63
CA TRP A 117 3.63 -10.71 3.56
C TRP A 117 2.63 -11.47 4.43
N VAL A 118 1.65 -10.74 4.99
CA VAL A 118 0.60 -11.37 5.82
C VAL A 118 -0.25 -12.34 4.99
N ASN A 119 -0.68 -11.92 3.80
CA ASN A 119 -1.50 -12.77 2.94
C ASN A 119 -0.73 -14.00 2.44
N LEU A 120 0.54 -13.84 2.10
CA LEU A 120 1.39 -14.93 1.65
C LEU A 120 1.60 -15.99 2.74
N LYS A 121 1.72 -15.58 4.01
CA LYS A 121 1.78 -16.52 5.16
C LYS A 121 0.51 -17.37 5.30
N HIS A 122 -0.62 -16.87 4.85
CA HIS A 122 -1.89 -17.59 4.86
C HIS A 122 -2.21 -18.29 3.52
N GLY A 123 -1.23 -18.38 2.61
CA GLY A 123 -1.39 -19.01 1.31
C GLY A 123 -2.30 -18.24 0.34
N ALA A 124 -2.63 -16.99 0.64
CA ALA A 124 -3.48 -16.17 -0.21
C ALA A 124 -2.64 -15.15 -0.99
N THR A 125 -2.82 -15.12 -2.30
CA THR A 125 -2.24 -14.08 -3.17
C THR A 125 -3.28 -13.01 -3.45
N THR A 126 -2.90 -11.75 -3.29
CA THR A 126 -3.77 -10.59 -3.51
C THR A 126 -3.10 -9.59 -4.45
N MET A 127 -3.85 -8.57 -4.87
CA MET A 127 -3.29 -7.46 -5.64
C MET A 127 -2.07 -6.82 -4.95
N ASP A 128 -2.10 -6.69 -3.62
CA ASP A 128 -0.97 -6.18 -2.84
C ASP A 128 0.29 -7.05 -2.99
N THR A 129 0.12 -8.38 -3.16
CA THR A 129 1.22 -9.31 -3.40
C THR A 129 1.88 -9.06 -4.76
N LEU A 130 1.08 -8.87 -5.82
CA LEU A 130 1.59 -8.57 -7.17
C LEU A 130 2.34 -7.23 -7.19
N VAL A 131 1.78 -6.21 -6.55
CA VAL A 131 2.41 -4.88 -6.44
C VAL A 131 3.73 -4.96 -5.70
N SER A 132 3.76 -5.66 -4.57
CA SER A 132 4.97 -5.86 -3.78
C SER A 132 6.06 -6.60 -4.56
N MET A 133 5.71 -7.70 -5.22
CA MET A 133 6.66 -8.48 -6.02
C MET A 133 7.16 -7.68 -7.23
N GLY A 134 6.27 -7.00 -7.95
CA GLY A 134 6.63 -6.22 -9.12
C GLY A 134 7.56 -5.05 -8.79
N SER A 135 7.25 -4.29 -7.74
CA SER A 135 8.08 -3.15 -7.32
C SER A 135 9.44 -3.59 -6.77
N LEU A 136 9.50 -4.68 -6.01
CA LEU A 136 10.76 -5.23 -5.50
C LEU A 136 11.59 -5.88 -6.61
N ALA A 137 10.97 -6.55 -7.58
CA ALA A 137 11.68 -7.11 -8.74
C ALA A 137 12.26 -6.02 -9.62
N SER A 138 11.51 -4.95 -9.92
CA SER A 138 11.98 -3.78 -10.65
C SER A 138 13.16 -3.10 -9.95
N LEU A 139 13.05 -2.90 -8.63
CA LEU A 139 14.11 -2.31 -7.83
C LEU A 139 15.35 -3.21 -7.79
N GLY A 140 15.16 -4.51 -7.56
CA GLY A 140 16.25 -5.50 -7.51
C GLY A 140 17.00 -5.61 -8.83
N TRP A 141 16.27 -5.65 -9.95
CA TRP A 141 16.89 -5.63 -11.28
C TRP A 141 17.67 -4.34 -11.53
N SER A 142 17.07 -3.20 -11.21
CA SER A 142 17.73 -1.90 -11.41
C SER A 142 18.98 -1.76 -10.54
N LEU A 143 18.94 -2.26 -9.31
CA LEU A 143 20.11 -2.29 -8.42
C LEU A 143 21.21 -3.20 -8.98
N TRP A 144 20.84 -4.38 -9.46
CA TRP A 144 21.78 -5.29 -10.12
C TRP A 144 22.42 -4.65 -11.36
N ALA A 145 21.61 -4.03 -12.21
CA ALA A 145 22.08 -3.34 -13.41
C ALA A 145 23.00 -2.15 -13.09
N LEU A 146 22.78 -1.45 -11.98
CA LEU A 146 23.63 -0.34 -11.54
C LEU A 146 24.97 -0.79 -10.96
N VAL A 147 24.98 -1.92 -10.22
CA VAL A 147 26.19 -2.38 -9.49
C VAL A 147 27.05 -3.29 -10.36
N TRP A 148 26.44 -4.26 -11.05
CA TRP A 148 27.15 -5.25 -11.87
C TRP A 148 26.95 -5.07 -13.37
N GLY A 149 25.97 -4.28 -13.80
CA GLY A 149 25.72 -3.96 -15.20
C GLY A 149 26.41 -2.66 -15.63
N ASP A 150 26.20 -2.29 -16.88
CA ASP A 150 26.74 -1.05 -17.47
C ASP A 150 25.90 0.19 -17.14
N ALA A 151 24.74 0.03 -16.51
CA ALA A 151 23.79 1.13 -16.24
C ALA A 151 24.33 2.17 -15.25
N GLY A 152 25.29 1.82 -14.40
CA GLY A 152 25.92 2.70 -13.41
C GLY A 152 27.06 3.58 -13.97
N ARG A 153 27.42 3.45 -15.23
CA ARG A 153 28.51 4.23 -15.84
C ARG A 153 28.14 5.71 -15.97
N VAL A 154 29.03 6.56 -15.50
CA VAL A 154 28.88 8.02 -15.58
C VAL A 154 28.84 8.46 -17.03
N GLY A 155 27.76 9.17 -17.45
CA GLY A 155 27.58 9.68 -18.81
C GLY A 155 26.71 8.81 -19.72
N MET A 156 26.18 7.68 -19.27
CA MET A 156 25.24 6.88 -20.04
C MET A 156 23.89 7.61 -20.13
N ARG A 157 23.36 7.80 -21.33
CA ARG A 157 22.04 8.37 -21.60
C ARG A 157 21.10 7.28 -22.05
N HIS A 158 19.96 7.17 -21.42
CA HIS A 158 18.90 6.27 -21.86
C HIS A 158 18.01 6.96 -22.90
N HIS A 159 18.00 6.42 -24.13
CA HIS A 159 17.01 6.76 -25.13
C HIS A 159 15.90 5.71 -25.11
N MET A 160 14.68 6.12 -24.81
CA MET A 160 13.50 5.28 -24.92
C MET A 160 13.19 5.05 -26.41
N THR A 161 13.74 3.98 -27.00
CA THR A 161 13.43 3.61 -28.37
C THR A 161 12.31 2.58 -28.37
N TRP A 162 11.14 2.95 -28.86
CA TRP A 162 10.01 2.05 -29.15
C TRP A 162 10.28 1.09 -30.33
N ARG A 163 11.54 0.82 -30.65
CA ARG A 163 11.89 -0.15 -31.67
C ARG A 163 11.84 -1.55 -31.10
N LEU A 164 10.91 -2.35 -31.60
CA LEU A 164 10.91 -3.81 -31.51
C LEU A 164 12.14 -4.37 -32.28
N SER A 165 13.34 -3.94 -31.96
CA SER A 165 14.56 -4.46 -32.55
C SER A 165 15.19 -5.46 -31.61
N SER A 166 15.30 -6.69 -32.06
CA SER A 166 15.79 -7.88 -31.37
C SER A 166 17.31 -7.89 -31.12
N SER A 167 17.94 -6.75 -30.84
CA SER A 167 19.35 -6.72 -30.43
C SER A 167 19.42 -6.87 -28.90
N GLN A 168 19.67 -8.08 -28.43
CA GLN A 168 19.75 -8.50 -27.02
C GLN A 168 20.88 -7.84 -26.20
N THR A 169 21.66 -6.94 -26.77
CA THR A 169 22.82 -6.32 -26.10
C THR A 169 22.49 -5.16 -25.16
N HIS A 170 21.22 -4.69 -25.09
CA HIS A 170 20.85 -3.53 -24.26
C HIS A 170 20.01 -3.85 -23.03
N ALA A 171 19.61 -5.10 -22.82
CA ALA A 171 18.77 -5.48 -21.68
C ALA A 171 19.50 -5.34 -20.32
N ALA A 172 20.81 -5.54 -20.29
CA ALA A 172 21.60 -5.46 -19.06
C ALA A 172 21.78 -4.02 -18.53
N GLY A 173 21.52 -3.00 -19.34
CA GLY A 173 21.60 -1.59 -18.94
C GLY A 173 20.26 -0.92 -18.70
N ALA A 174 19.13 -1.65 -18.86
CA ALA A 174 17.81 -1.07 -18.66
C ALA A 174 17.48 -0.89 -17.17
N LEU A 175 17.13 0.33 -16.79
CA LEU A 175 16.65 0.68 -15.46
C LEU A 175 15.11 0.67 -15.47
N TYR A 176 14.51 0.13 -14.42
CA TYR A 176 13.07 0.05 -14.25
C TYR A 176 12.61 0.76 -12.95
N LEU A 177 13.38 1.76 -12.51
CA LEU A 177 13.08 2.52 -11.30
C LEU A 177 11.75 3.28 -11.42
N GLU A 178 11.48 3.85 -12.61
CA GLU A 178 10.23 4.53 -12.92
C GLU A 178 9.02 3.59 -12.86
N ALA A 179 9.19 2.33 -13.25
CA ALA A 179 8.13 1.33 -13.18
C ALA A 179 7.77 1.01 -11.72
N ALA A 180 8.79 0.81 -10.86
CA ALA A 180 8.56 0.56 -9.43
C ALA A 180 7.83 1.73 -8.75
N VAL A 181 8.26 2.97 -9.03
CA VAL A 181 7.65 4.19 -8.49
C VAL A 181 6.25 4.40 -9.04
N GLY A 182 6.06 4.27 -10.36
CA GLY A 182 4.80 4.48 -11.05
C GLY A 182 3.71 3.55 -10.52
N VAL A 183 4.01 2.27 -10.37
CA VAL A 183 3.05 1.27 -9.84
C VAL A 183 2.60 1.66 -8.43
N ILE A 184 3.51 2.00 -7.53
CA ILE A 184 3.16 2.39 -6.16
C ILE A 184 2.34 3.68 -6.15
N MET A 185 2.73 4.68 -6.94
CA MET A 185 2.03 5.96 -7.02
C MET A 185 0.60 5.80 -7.54
N PHE A 186 0.40 5.05 -8.64
CA PHE A 186 -0.93 4.82 -9.21
C PHE A 186 -1.85 4.06 -8.26
N ILE A 187 -1.33 3.05 -7.56
CA ILE A 187 -2.15 2.27 -6.63
C ILE A 187 -2.48 3.07 -5.37
N LEU A 188 -1.55 3.89 -4.87
CA LEU A 188 -1.85 4.81 -3.77
C LEU A 188 -2.91 5.85 -4.17
N ALA A 189 -2.89 6.33 -5.42
CA ALA A 189 -3.89 7.27 -5.92
C ALA A 189 -5.29 6.64 -6.05
N GLY A 190 -5.36 5.33 -6.34
CA GLY A 190 -6.62 4.59 -6.47
C GLY A 190 -7.19 4.05 -5.15
N ARG A 191 -6.51 4.21 -4.04
CA ARG A 191 -6.91 3.65 -2.73
C ARG A 191 -7.53 4.69 -1.81
#